data_f4e64bbe3b354fb9c6867a16f43f0b6e
#
_entry.id   f4e64bbe3b354fb9c6867a16f43f0b6e
#
_cell.length_a   1.000
_cell.length_b   1.000
_cell.length_c   1.000
_cell.angle_alpha   90.00
_cell.angle_beta   90.00
_cell.angle_gamma   90.00
#
_symmetry.space_group_name_H-M   'P 1'
#
loop_
_entity.id
_entity.type
_entity.pdbx_description
1 polymer ?
#
loop_
_entity_poly.entity_id
_entity_poly.type
_entity_poly.pdbx_seq_one_letter_code
_entity_poly.pdbx_strand_id
1 'polypeptide(L)'
;KMLTLFNLTINFLVKKCHATVILCSATQPSFGNAEHKVLSEVSDLITLPSETLNVFERVELVDKGSMSMEELSDFALEIIRSKKSLLVVCNTKREAKELFESLQAEVNGVIPMYHLSASMCTKHRKMIVESMKIDLSLPDPKQIVCVATQVIEAGVDISFNCVIRLQAGMDSIVQAAGRCNRNGENKLESVYIVNLLGEK
;
A
#
# COMPACT_ATOMS: atom_id res chain seq x y z
N LYS A 1 22.92 -1.03 -4.86
CA LYS A 1 23.87 -1.34 -3.76
C LYS A 1 23.27 -2.31 -2.73
N MET A 2 22.09 -2.08 -2.14
CA MET A 2 21.50 -3.01 -1.15
C MET A 2 21.27 -4.40 -1.71
N LEU A 3 20.65 -4.53 -2.88
CA LEU A 3 20.41 -5.82 -3.53
C LEU A 3 21.69 -6.59 -3.82
N THR A 4 22.75 -5.90 -4.23
CA THR A 4 24.08 -6.49 -4.46
C THR A 4 24.64 -7.11 -3.18
N LEU A 5 24.60 -6.37 -2.05
CA LEU A 5 25.07 -6.89 -0.75
C LEU A 5 24.21 -8.08 -0.28
N PHE A 6 22.90 -8.01 -0.46
CA PHE A 6 22.00 -9.08 -0.14
C PHE A 6 22.34 -10.36 -0.93
N ASN A 7 22.52 -10.26 -2.25
CA ASN A 7 22.88 -11.40 -3.09
C ASN A 7 24.25 -11.99 -2.68
N LEU A 8 25.23 -11.15 -2.37
CA LEU A 8 26.54 -11.61 -1.87
C LEU A 8 26.40 -12.36 -0.54
N THR A 9 25.56 -11.85 0.37
CA THR A 9 25.27 -12.51 1.65
C THR A 9 24.64 -13.88 1.45
N ILE A 10 23.62 -13.99 0.58
CA ILE A 10 22.99 -15.28 0.24
C ILE A 10 24.03 -16.24 -0.33
N ASN A 11 24.83 -15.79 -1.29
CA ASN A 11 25.86 -16.63 -1.89
C ASN A 11 26.89 -17.13 -0.85
N PHE A 12 27.28 -16.29 0.10
CA PHE A 12 28.17 -16.66 1.19
C PHE A 12 27.52 -17.72 2.10
N LEU A 13 26.28 -17.48 2.55
CA LEU A 13 25.56 -18.40 3.43
C LEU A 13 25.39 -19.78 2.78
N VAL A 14 24.94 -19.82 1.52
CA VAL A 14 24.72 -21.09 0.83
C VAL A 14 26.03 -21.79 0.51
N LYS A 15 27.01 -21.10 -0.07
CA LYS A 15 28.24 -21.73 -0.60
C LYS A 15 29.31 -21.99 0.44
N LYS A 16 29.43 -21.14 1.46
CA LYS A 16 30.48 -21.23 2.47
C LYS A 16 29.99 -21.79 3.80
N CYS A 17 28.77 -21.45 4.18
CA CYS A 17 28.19 -21.93 5.43
C CYS A 17 27.29 -23.15 5.25
N HIS A 18 27.07 -23.61 3.99
CA HIS A 18 26.15 -24.73 3.66
C HIS A 18 24.75 -24.54 4.25
N ALA A 19 24.29 -23.29 4.34
CA ALA A 19 22.98 -22.96 4.88
C ALA A 19 21.89 -23.06 3.81
N THR A 20 20.70 -23.47 4.22
CA THR A 20 19.49 -23.35 3.41
C THR A 20 18.87 -21.97 3.64
N VAL A 21 18.57 -21.24 2.57
CA VAL A 21 17.98 -19.91 2.63
C VAL A 21 16.58 -19.97 2.06
N ILE A 22 15.58 -19.56 2.86
CA ILE A 22 14.19 -19.42 2.43
C ILE A 22 13.87 -17.92 2.37
N LEU A 23 13.42 -17.48 1.19
CA LEU A 23 13.00 -16.11 0.97
C LEU A 23 11.47 -16.05 1.00
N CYS A 24 10.92 -15.26 1.93
CA CYS A 24 9.49 -15.05 2.05
C CYS A 24 9.20 -13.55 1.99
N SER A 25 8.49 -13.12 0.95
CA SER A 25 8.14 -11.72 0.74
C SER A 25 6.88 -11.61 -0.13
N ALA A 26 6.08 -10.59 0.09
CA ALA A 26 4.92 -10.29 -0.76
C ALA A 26 5.34 -9.88 -2.19
N THR A 27 6.48 -9.22 -2.32
CA THR A 27 7.08 -8.82 -3.60
C THR A 27 8.53 -9.23 -3.60
N GLN A 28 8.95 -10.00 -4.61
CA GLN A 28 10.36 -10.40 -4.72
C GLN A 28 11.11 -9.47 -5.66
N PRO A 29 12.27 -8.94 -5.24
CA PRO A 29 13.11 -8.15 -6.12
C PRO A 29 13.69 -9.01 -7.24
N SER A 30 13.98 -8.39 -8.38
CA SER A 30 14.63 -9.05 -9.53
C SER A 30 16.10 -9.36 -9.22
N PHE A 31 16.37 -10.47 -8.57
CA PHE A 31 17.73 -10.88 -8.16
C PHE A 31 18.71 -11.01 -9.33
N GLY A 32 18.19 -11.27 -10.54
CA GLY A 32 18.99 -11.39 -11.76
C GLY A 32 19.52 -10.07 -12.32
N ASN A 33 18.95 -8.94 -11.93
CA ASN A 33 19.33 -7.61 -12.45
C ASN A 33 20.41 -6.91 -11.60
N ALA A 34 20.91 -7.57 -10.56
CA ALA A 34 21.99 -7.02 -9.74
C ALA A 34 23.38 -7.32 -10.35
N GLU A 35 24.34 -6.46 -10.09
CA GLU A 35 25.74 -6.63 -10.51
C GLU A 35 26.32 -8.00 -10.07
N HIS A 36 25.95 -8.44 -8.87
CA HIS A 36 26.23 -9.79 -8.38
C HIS A 36 24.91 -10.57 -8.25
N LYS A 37 24.76 -11.60 -9.06
CA LYS A 37 23.58 -12.47 -9.08
C LYS A 37 23.61 -13.49 -7.95
N VAL A 38 22.48 -14.02 -7.56
CA VAL A 38 22.39 -15.23 -6.76
C VAL A 38 22.87 -16.40 -7.64
N LEU A 39 23.85 -17.16 -7.15
CA LEU A 39 24.52 -18.23 -7.90
C LEU A 39 23.88 -19.60 -7.67
N SER A 40 23.02 -19.74 -6.67
CA SER A 40 22.30 -20.97 -6.39
C SER A 40 21.02 -21.02 -7.21
N GLU A 41 20.60 -22.21 -7.60
CA GLU A 41 19.27 -22.39 -8.19
C GLU A 41 18.21 -22.02 -7.16
N VAL A 42 17.27 -21.20 -7.62
CA VAL A 42 16.12 -20.76 -6.80
C VAL A 42 14.91 -21.52 -7.33
N SER A 43 14.23 -22.21 -6.45
CA SER A 43 12.98 -22.91 -6.75
C SER A 43 11.86 -22.41 -5.86
N ASP A 44 10.65 -22.42 -6.37
CA ASP A 44 9.47 -22.14 -5.56
C ASP A 44 9.28 -23.26 -4.53
N LEU A 45 9.10 -22.87 -3.27
CA LEU A 45 8.86 -23.82 -2.18
C LEU A 45 7.50 -24.52 -2.34
N ILE A 46 6.50 -23.78 -2.84
CA ILE A 46 5.15 -24.25 -3.10
C ILE A 46 4.70 -23.67 -4.44
N THR A 47 4.24 -24.54 -5.34
CA THR A 47 3.55 -24.12 -6.56
C THR A 47 2.04 -24.20 -6.32
N LEU A 48 1.36 -23.06 -6.31
CA LEU A 48 -0.08 -23.03 -6.12
C LEU A 48 -0.79 -23.26 -7.47
N PRO A 49 -1.83 -24.15 -7.53
CA PRO A 49 -2.68 -24.26 -8.70
C PRO A 49 -3.37 -22.94 -9.02
N SER A 50 -3.62 -22.68 -10.32
CA SER A 50 -4.29 -21.44 -10.77
C SER A 50 -5.65 -21.22 -10.11
N GLU A 51 -6.40 -22.28 -9.85
CA GLU A 51 -7.69 -22.22 -9.15
C GLU A 51 -7.55 -21.68 -7.72
N THR A 52 -6.46 -22.01 -7.05
CA THR A 52 -6.16 -21.51 -5.70
C THR A 52 -5.77 -20.02 -5.74
N LEU A 53 -5.10 -19.59 -6.81
CA LEU A 53 -4.72 -18.18 -6.98
C LEU A 53 -5.94 -17.28 -7.14
N ASN A 54 -7.00 -17.72 -7.82
CA ASN A 54 -8.23 -16.98 -8.01
C ASN A 54 -8.94 -16.63 -6.69
N VAL A 55 -8.76 -17.44 -5.64
CA VAL A 55 -9.29 -17.13 -4.29
C VAL A 55 -8.64 -15.89 -3.67
N PHE A 56 -7.44 -15.54 -4.13
CA PHE A 56 -6.71 -14.37 -3.68
C PHE A 56 -6.97 -13.11 -4.53
N GLU A 57 -7.74 -13.23 -5.61
CA GLU A 57 -8.17 -12.07 -6.42
C GLU A 57 -9.24 -11.27 -5.67
N ARG A 58 -8.80 -10.38 -4.80
CA ARG A 58 -9.65 -9.56 -3.94
C ARG A 58 -9.71 -8.09 -4.37
N VAL A 59 -8.83 -7.71 -5.27
CA VAL A 59 -8.71 -6.33 -5.76
C VAL A 59 -8.47 -6.29 -7.26
N GLU A 60 -8.99 -5.26 -7.91
CA GLU A 60 -8.65 -4.91 -9.29
C GLU A 60 -7.84 -3.61 -9.31
N LEU A 61 -6.82 -3.56 -10.16
CA LEU A 61 -6.01 -2.37 -10.38
C LEU A 61 -6.61 -1.57 -11.55
N VAL A 62 -7.00 -0.33 -11.30
CA VAL A 62 -7.61 0.55 -12.30
C VAL A 62 -6.72 1.78 -12.50
N ASP A 63 -6.14 1.94 -13.68
CA ASP A 63 -5.39 3.14 -14.03
C ASP A 63 -6.37 4.29 -14.38
N LYS A 64 -6.27 5.39 -13.64
CA LYS A 64 -7.07 6.61 -13.83
C LYS A 64 -6.34 7.68 -14.62
N GLY A 65 -5.11 7.41 -15.04
CA GLY A 65 -4.30 8.36 -15.77
C GLY A 65 -3.79 9.51 -14.90
N SER A 66 -3.63 10.68 -15.53
CA SER A 66 -3.05 11.85 -14.89
C SER A 66 -4.14 12.78 -14.35
N MET A 67 -3.93 13.29 -13.14
CA MET A 67 -4.83 14.23 -12.45
C MET A 67 -4.03 15.35 -11.79
N SER A 68 -4.61 16.55 -11.72
CA SER A 68 -4.15 17.62 -10.82
C SER A 68 -4.49 17.28 -9.36
N MET A 69 -3.97 18.06 -8.41
CA MET A 69 -4.30 17.86 -6.98
C MET A 69 -5.79 18.14 -6.72
N GLU A 70 -6.38 19.10 -7.40
CA GLU A 70 -7.80 19.44 -7.31
C GLU A 70 -8.67 18.29 -7.84
N GLU A 71 -8.39 17.79 -9.04
CA GLU A 71 -9.09 16.64 -9.62
C GLU A 71 -8.96 15.37 -8.75
N LEU A 72 -7.80 15.16 -8.13
CA LEU A 72 -7.60 14.04 -7.20
C LEU A 72 -8.44 14.20 -5.93
N SER A 73 -8.57 15.43 -5.42
CA SER A 73 -9.42 15.74 -4.26
C SER A 73 -10.89 15.47 -4.59
N ASP A 74 -11.38 15.95 -5.72
CA ASP A 74 -12.76 15.72 -6.19
C ASP A 74 -13.04 14.23 -6.38
N PHE A 75 -12.11 13.51 -7.01
CA PHE A 75 -12.22 12.06 -7.19
C PHE A 75 -12.26 11.31 -5.86
N ALA A 76 -11.42 11.69 -4.90
CA ALA A 76 -11.46 11.11 -3.56
C ALA A 76 -12.79 11.37 -2.85
N LEU A 77 -13.37 12.57 -2.98
CA LEU A 77 -14.69 12.91 -2.43
C LEU A 77 -15.81 12.09 -3.07
N GLU A 78 -15.75 11.84 -4.38
CA GLU A 78 -16.72 10.97 -5.08
C GLU A 78 -16.66 9.55 -4.50
N ILE A 79 -15.47 8.99 -4.31
CA ILE A 79 -15.30 7.65 -3.73
C ILE A 79 -15.82 7.60 -2.30
N ILE A 80 -15.53 8.59 -1.48
CA ILE A 80 -15.97 8.65 -0.09
C ILE A 80 -17.51 8.58 0.01
N ARG A 81 -18.23 9.19 -0.92
CA ARG A 81 -19.71 9.15 -0.95
C ARG A 81 -20.27 7.76 -1.22
N SER A 82 -19.51 6.90 -1.88
CA SER A 82 -19.95 5.55 -2.30
C SER A 82 -19.33 4.41 -1.48
N LYS A 83 -18.21 4.65 -0.82
CA LYS A 83 -17.46 3.63 -0.06
C LYS A 83 -17.39 3.96 1.43
N LYS A 84 -17.31 2.93 2.27
CA LYS A 84 -17.22 3.09 3.73
C LYS A 84 -15.82 3.57 4.18
N SER A 85 -14.77 3.18 3.47
CA SER A 85 -13.42 3.57 3.83
C SER A 85 -12.53 3.77 2.62
N LEU A 86 -11.75 4.85 2.64
CA LEU A 86 -10.81 5.22 1.59
C LEU A 86 -9.42 5.43 2.18
N LEU A 87 -8.43 4.80 1.56
CA LEU A 87 -7.02 5.09 1.78
C LEU A 87 -6.46 5.78 0.53
N VAL A 88 -5.79 6.92 0.73
CA VAL A 88 -4.98 7.57 -0.33
C VAL A 88 -3.51 7.50 0.07
N VAL A 89 -2.67 6.92 -0.78
CA VAL A 89 -1.22 6.79 -0.53
C VAL A 89 -0.45 7.68 -1.49
N CYS A 90 0.16 8.72 -0.93
CA CYS A 90 0.95 9.72 -1.64
C CYS A 90 2.45 9.38 -1.62
N ASN A 91 3.20 9.92 -2.58
CA ASN A 91 4.64 9.69 -2.69
C ASN A 91 5.45 10.59 -1.75
N THR A 92 4.96 11.80 -1.50
CA THR A 92 5.64 12.79 -0.67
C THR A 92 4.78 13.26 0.51
N LYS A 93 5.43 13.78 1.53
CA LYS A 93 4.76 14.37 2.69
C LYS A 93 3.98 15.64 2.31
N ARG A 94 4.46 16.39 1.31
CA ARG A 94 3.81 17.60 0.81
C ARG A 94 2.48 17.25 0.16
N GLU A 95 2.47 16.32 -0.79
CA GLU A 95 1.25 15.83 -1.44
C GLU A 95 0.22 15.31 -0.42
N ALA A 96 0.69 14.49 0.53
CA ALA A 96 -0.19 13.94 1.56
C ALA A 96 -0.80 15.02 2.46
N LYS A 97 -0.04 16.06 2.80
CA LYS A 97 -0.53 17.17 3.61
C LYS A 97 -1.53 18.02 2.83
N GLU A 98 -1.19 18.40 1.60
CA GLU A 98 -2.01 19.23 0.72
C GLU A 98 -3.37 18.57 0.43
N LEU A 99 -3.36 17.30 0.05
CA LEU A 99 -4.59 16.52 -0.17
C LEU A 99 -5.41 16.39 1.12
N PHE A 100 -4.76 16.14 2.26
CA PHE A 100 -5.45 16.02 3.55
C PHE A 100 -6.16 17.34 3.93
N GLU A 101 -5.49 18.48 3.77
CA GLU A 101 -6.05 19.79 4.07
C GLU A 101 -7.21 20.14 3.12
N SER A 102 -7.09 19.82 1.83
CA SER A 102 -8.15 20.00 0.84
C SER A 102 -9.39 19.19 1.20
N LEU A 103 -9.23 17.89 1.42
CA LEU A 103 -10.34 17.01 1.80
C LEU A 103 -10.97 17.40 3.14
N GLN A 104 -10.17 17.83 4.11
CA GLN A 104 -10.66 18.24 5.43
C GLN A 104 -11.56 19.47 5.35
N ALA A 105 -11.23 20.42 4.48
CA ALA A 105 -12.05 21.61 4.25
C ALA A 105 -13.43 21.26 3.68
N GLU A 106 -13.51 20.29 2.75
CA GLU A 106 -14.76 19.87 2.11
C GLU A 106 -15.62 18.98 3.01
N VAL A 107 -15.00 18.10 3.78
CA VAL A 107 -15.72 17.12 4.64
C VAL A 107 -16.28 17.78 5.90
N ASN A 108 -15.82 18.99 6.28
CA ASN A 108 -16.33 19.78 7.42
C ASN A 108 -16.46 19.00 8.75
N GLY A 109 -15.58 18.05 9.01
CA GLY A 109 -15.54 17.27 10.26
C GLY A 109 -16.66 16.22 10.40
N VAL A 110 -17.46 15.99 9.38
CA VAL A 110 -18.53 14.96 9.40
C VAL A 110 -17.95 13.55 9.31
N ILE A 111 -16.86 13.39 8.57
CA ILE A 111 -16.18 12.11 8.33
C ILE A 111 -14.85 12.10 9.10
N PRO A 112 -14.57 11.07 9.91
CA PRO A 112 -13.25 10.88 10.52
C PRO A 112 -12.15 10.83 9.46
N MET A 113 -11.16 11.71 9.62
CA MET A 113 -10.02 11.79 8.72
C MET A 113 -8.72 11.55 9.47
N TYR A 114 -7.88 10.74 8.89
CA TYR A 114 -6.59 10.35 9.43
C TYR A 114 -5.45 10.74 8.49
N HIS A 115 -4.38 11.28 9.06
CA HIS A 115 -3.14 11.54 8.33
C HIS A 115 -2.01 10.69 8.89
N LEU A 116 -1.26 10.01 8.02
CA LEU A 116 -0.10 9.20 8.40
C LEU A 116 1.12 9.54 7.54
N SER A 117 2.17 10.04 8.17
CA SER A 117 3.41 10.33 7.45
C SER A 117 4.67 9.93 8.22
N ALA A 118 5.77 9.80 7.50
CA ALA A 118 7.07 9.47 8.09
C ALA A 118 7.62 10.55 9.04
N SER A 119 7.06 11.77 9.04
CA SER A 119 7.43 12.83 9.98
C SER A 119 6.89 12.62 11.39
N MET A 120 5.89 11.76 11.54
CA MET A 120 5.28 11.50 12.84
C MET A 120 6.16 10.61 13.70
N CYS A 121 6.23 10.91 14.98
CA CYS A 121 6.89 10.01 15.93
C CYS A 121 6.12 8.68 16.03
N THR A 122 6.84 7.61 16.35
CA THR A 122 6.28 6.24 16.38
C THR A 122 5.08 6.11 17.32
N LYS A 123 5.11 6.77 18.48
CA LYS A 123 4.01 6.74 19.44
C LYS A 123 2.73 7.35 18.85
N HIS A 124 2.83 8.53 18.26
CA HIS A 124 1.69 9.22 17.64
C HIS A 124 1.10 8.39 16.49
N ARG A 125 1.96 7.84 15.61
CA ARG A 125 1.54 6.96 14.52
C ARG A 125 0.77 5.74 15.04
N LYS A 126 1.28 5.09 16.10
CA LYS A 126 0.60 3.95 16.72
C LYS A 126 -0.78 4.32 17.25
N MET A 127 -0.92 5.46 17.92
CA MET A 127 -2.22 5.95 18.42
C MET A 127 -3.21 6.17 17.27
N ILE A 128 -2.80 6.81 16.17
CA ILE A 128 -3.66 7.04 15.00
C ILE A 128 -4.11 5.70 14.38
N VAL A 129 -3.18 4.75 14.22
CA VAL A 129 -3.49 3.42 13.69
C VAL A 129 -4.50 2.69 14.57
N GLU A 130 -4.34 2.75 15.87
CA GLU A 130 -5.27 2.14 16.82
C GLU A 130 -6.65 2.80 16.78
N SER A 131 -6.72 4.14 16.70
CA SER A 131 -8.00 4.84 16.52
C SER A 131 -8.70 4.45 15.23
N MET A 132 -7.98 4.39 14.11
CA MET A 132 -8.54 3.92 12.84
C MET A 132 -9.08 2.49 12.93
N LYS A 133 -8.35 1.58 13.60
CA LYS A 133 -8.80 0.20 13.78
C LYS A 133 -10.12 0.13 14.55
N ILE A 134 -10.25 0.92 15.59
CA ILE A 134 -11.49 0.99 16.39
C ILE A 134 -12.63 1.46 15.49
N ASP A 135 -12.46 2.57 14.77
CA ASP A 135 -13.50 3.13 13.93
C ASP A 135 -13.92 2.19 12.78
N LEU A 136 -12.96 1.48 12.19
CA LEU A 136 -13.21 0.49 11.13
C LEU A 136 -13.91 -0.78 11.65
N SER A 137 -13.75 -1.10 12.93
CA SER A 137 -14.33 -2.31 13.54
C SER A 137 -15.72 -2.12 14.11
N LEU A 138 -16.28 -0.90 14.08
CA LEU A 138 -17.64 -0.65 14.55
C LEU A 138 -18.66 -1.41 13.72
N PRO A 139 -19.79 -1.90 14.33
CA PRO A 139 -20.83 -2.63 13.61
C PRO A 139 -21.48 -1.81 12.49
N ASP A 140 -21.55 -0.49 12.65
CA ASP A 140 -21.96 0.47 11.63
C ASP A 140 -20.83 1.51 11.47
N PRO A 141 -19.76 1.15 10.73
CA PRO A 141 -18.61 2.03 10.58
C PRO A 141 -19.04 3.30 9.82
N LYS A 142 -18.75 4.44 10.43
CA LYS A 142 -18.82 5.70 9.71
C LYS A 142 -17.84 5.66 8.54
N GLN A 143 -18.14 6.48 7.53
CA GLN A 143 -17.17 6.68 6.45
C GLN A 143 -15.84 7.18 7.04
N ILE A 144 -14.73 6.63 6.59
CA ILE A 144 -13.39 6.97 7.09
C ILE A 144 -12.46 7.27 5.92
N VAL A 145 -11.64 8.28 6.07
CA VAL A 145 -10.59 8.62 5.11
C VAL A 145 -9.23 8.63 5.78
N CYS A 146 -8.29 7.96 5.17
CA CYS A 146 -6.88 8.04 5.55
C CYS A 146 -6.03 8.55 4.40
N VAL A 147 -5.33 9.65 4.59
CA VAL A 147 -4.29 10.11 3.65
C VAL A 147 -2.94 9.80 4.25
N ALA A 148 -2.14 9.02 3.56
CA ALA A 148 -0.88 8.52 4.08
C ALA A 148 0.27 8.65 3.07
N THR A 149 1.49 8.66 3.58
CA THR A 149 2.66 8.32 2.76
C THR A 149 2.91 6.81 2.81
N GLN A 150 3.96 6.32 2.18
CA GLN A 150 4.36 4.90 2.15
C GLN A 150 4.46 4.22 3.52
N VAL A 151 4.40 4.94 4.62
CA VAL A 151 4.44 4.37 5.99
C VAL A 151 3.28 3.40 6.29
N ILE A 152 2.18 3.48 5.53
CA ILE A 152 1.04 2.58 5.66
C ILE A 152 1.27 1.24 4.97
N GLU A 153 2.20 1.17 4.02
CA GLU A 153 2.45 -0.01 3.19
C GLU A 153 3.05 -1.17 4.01
N ALA A 154 3.80 -0.87 5.08
CA ALA A 154 4.44 -1.87 5.92
C ALA A 154 4.06 -1.72 7.40
N GLY A 155 3.88 -2.86 8.08
CA GLY A 155 3.71 -2.90 9.55
C GLY A 155 2.35 -2.40 10.08
N VAL A 156 1.40 -2.09 9.21
CA VAL A 156 0.06 -1.66 9.60
C VAL A 156 -0.96 -2.69 9.11
N ASP A 157 -1.70 -3.27 10.04
CA ASP A 157 -2.74 -4.26 9.74
C ASP A 157 -4.11 -3.59 9.79
N ILE A 158 -4.52 -3.03 8.64
CA ILE A 158 -5.79 -2.34 8.41
C ILE A 158 -6.30 -2.70 7.01
N SER A 159 -7.62 -2.81 6.88
CA SER A 159 -8.33 -3.06 5.62
C SER A 159 -9.19 -1.88 5.25
N PHE A 160 -9.14 -1.44 4.00
CA PHE A 160 -9.98 -0.39 3.44
C PHE A 160 -10.83 -0.95 2.29
N ASN A 161 -12.01 -0.36 2.04
CA ASN A 161 -12.85 -0.75 0.91
C ASN A 161 -12.33 -0.21 -0.42
N CYS A 162 -11.57 0.87 -0.41
CA CYS A 162 -10.99 1.45 -1.61
C CYS A 162 -9.61 2.03 -1.32
N VAL A 163 -8.72 1.93 -2.27
CA VAL A 163 -7.38 2.54 -2.19
C VAL A 163 -7.12 3.36 -3.45
N ILE A 164 -6.63 4.59 -3.27
CA ILE A 164 -6.00 5.39 -4.32
C ILE A 164 -4.49 5.37 -4.05
N ARG A 165 -3.71 4.96 -5.02
CA ARG A 165 -2.24 4.99 -4.94
C ARG A 165 -1.70 5.93 -6.01
N LEU A 166 -0.98 6.95 -5.60
CA LEU A 166 -0.24 7.76 -6.58
C LEU A 166 0.83 6.89 -7.25
N GLN A 167 1.04 7.12 -8.53
CA GLN A 167 1.93 6.31 -9.36
C GLN A 167 3.30 6.13 -8.72
N ALA A 168 3.76 4.88 -8.65
CA ALA A 168 5.00 4.47 -8.01
C ALA A 168 5.52 3.17 -8.64
N GLY A 169 6.60 2.62 -8.10
CA GLY A 169 7.06 1.28 -8.50
C GLY A 169 6.00 0.21 -8.18
N MET A 170 5.97 -0.87 -8.99
CA MET A 170 4.96 -1.92 -8.88
C MET A 170 4.93 -2.57 -7.50
N ASP A 171 6.08 -2.74 -6.85
CA ASP A 171 6.19 -3.26 -5.48
C ASP A 171 5.43 -2.40 -4.46
N SER A 172 5.50 -1.08 -4.59
CA SER A 172 4.75 -0.14 -3.75
C SER A 172 3.24 -0.15 -4.07
N ILE A 173 2.87 -0.28 -5.35
CA ILE A 173 1.47 -0.42 -5.76
C ILE A 173 0.87 -1.69 -5.15
N VAL A 174 1.56 -2.82 -5.24
CA VAL A 174 1.11 -4.10 -4.67
C VAL A 174 0.99 -4.04 -3.15
N GLN A 175 1.92 -3.36 -2.46
CA GLN A 175 1.85 -3.18 -1.01
C GLN A 175 0.66 -2.31 -0.58
N ALA A 176 0.37 -1.25 -1.33
CA ALA A 176 -0.81 -0.42 -1.10
C ALA A 176 -2.10 -1.21 -1.41
N ALA A 177 -2.14 -1.95 -2.51
CA ALA A 177 -3.24 -2.84 -2.88
C ALA A 177 -3.52 -3.90 -1.80
N GLY A 178 -2.49 -4.40 -1.13
CA GLY A 178 -2.60 -5.28 0.03
C GLY A 178 -3.29 -4.66 1.26
N ARG A 179 -3.65 -3.38 1.21
CA ARG A 179 -4.50 -2.68 2.21
C ARG A 179 -5.95 -2.55 1.76
N CYS A 180 -6.26 -2.87 0.51
CA CYS A 180 -7.61 -2.90 -0.03
C CYS A 180 -8.20 -4.30 0.16
N ASN A 181 -9.42 -4.38 0.69
CA ASN A 181 -10.15 -5.64 0.88
C ASN A 181 -9.26 -6.76 1.48
N ARG A 182 -8.40 -6.37 2.41
CA ARG A 182 -7.37 -7.23 2.98
C ARG A 182 -7.94 -8.50 3.61
N ASN A 183 -9.08 -8.37 4.27
CA ASN A 183 -9.72 -9.47 4.96
C ASN A 183 -10.67 -10.27 4.04
N GLY A 184 -10.87 -9.84 2.79
CA GLY A 184 -11.78 -10.51 1.85
C GLY A 184 -13.25 -10.36 2.24
N GLU A 185 -13.61 -9.24 2.85
CA GLU A 185 -15.00 -8.96 3.28
C GLU A 185 -15.94 -8.74 2.10
N ASN A 186 -15.40 -8.22 1.00
CA ASN A 186 -16.08 -8.04 -0.28
C ASN A 186 -15.47 -8.94 -1.36
N LYS A 187 -16.27 -9.28 -2.37
CA LYS A 187 -15.81 -10.14 -3.45
C LYS A 187 -14.64 -9.52 -4.23
N LEU A 188 -14.78 -8.23 -4.57
CA LEU A 188 -13.78 -7.48 -5.33
C LEU A 188 -13.88 -6.00 -4.97
N GLU A 189 -12.74 -5.34 -4.78
CA GLU A 189 -12.66 -3.90 -4.54
C GLU A 189 -11.61 -3.26 -5.45
N SER A 190 -11.77 -1.96 -5.72
CA SER A 190 -10.91 -1.26 -6.67
C SER A 190 -9.73 -0.57 -5.99
N VAL A 191 -8.57 -0.68 -6.60
CA VAL A 191 -7.38 0.10 -6.29
C VAL A 191 -7.08 0.99 -7.48
N TYR A 192 -7.24 2.29 -7.30
CA TYR A 192 -7.02 3.28 -8.34
C TYR A 192 -5.57 3.75 -8.35
N ILE A 193 -4.96 3.75 -9.51
CA ILE A 193 -3.62 4.29 -9.73
C ILE A 193 -3.78 5.64 -10.42
N VAL A 194 -3.16 6.67 -9.84
CA VAL A 194 -3.25 8.06 -10.33
C VAL A 194 -1.85 8.61 -10.52
N ASN A 195 -1.57 9.15 -11.68
CA ASN A 195 -0.37 9.93 -11.94
C ASN A 195 -0.65 11.39 -11.58
N LEU A 196 -0.11 11.87 -10.46
CA LEU A 196 -0.29 13.26 -10.04
C LEU A 196 0.53 14.18 -10.93
N LEU A 197 -0.13 15.14 -11.58
CA LEU A 197 0.54 16.20 -12.33
C LEU A 197 1.23 17.14 -11.35
N GLY A 198 2.56 17.21 -11.43
CA GLY A 198 3.32 18.18 -10.65
C GLY A 198 2.99 19.61 -11.09
N GLU A 199 2.77 20.50 -10.15
CA GLU A 199 2.88 21.93 -10.44
C GLU A 199 4.32 22.20 -10.90
N LYS A 200 4.47 22.82 -12.08
CA LYS A 200 5.75 23.26 -12.63
C LYS A 200 6.28 24.47 -11.86
#